data_7e4907d64c7cb062367869ad3660936b
#
_entry.id   7e4907d64c7cb062367869ad3660936b
#
_cell.length_a   1.000
_cell.length_b   1.000
_cell.length_c   1.000
_cell.angle_alpha   90.00
_cell.angle_beta   90.00
_cell.angle_gamma   90.00
#
_symmetry.space_group_name_H-M   'P 1'
#
loop_
_entity.id
_entity.type
_entity.pdbx_description
1 polymer ?
#
loop_
_entity_poly.entity_id
_entity_poly.type
_entity_poly.pdbx_seq_one_letter_code
_entity_poly.pdbx_strand_id
1 'polypeptide(L)'
;MAKEQFVRTKPHVNIGTIGHVDHGKTTLTAAITTVLAKQGLSEVKSFDQIDNAPEEKERGITINTAHVEYETAIRHYAHVDCPGHADYVKNMVTGAAQMDGAILVVAATDGPMPQTREHVLLARQVNVPRLVVFLNKCDMVDDEEMLELVEMEVQEILAQYEFEEDTPIIRGSALGALNGVAKWEEKVIELMNTCDTWIQEPPRATDKPFLMPVEDVFSITGRGTVATGRIETGVIHVGDEVELLGLGEDKKSVVTGVEMFRKILDEGQAGDNVGLLLRGIDKNEIKRGMVLCHPGQIKPFKKFKASIYVLKKEEGGRHTPFGNKYRPQFYLRTMDCTGEITLPAGVEMVMPGDNVEITVELIYAVALNQGLRFAIREGGRTVGSGQITEVYED
;
A
#
# COMPACT_ATOMS: atom_id res chain seq x y z
N MET A 1 -10.69 -25.64 17.30
CA MET A 1 -9.31 -26.07 17.07
C MET A 1 -8.40 -24.98 17.60
N ALA A 2 -7.29 -25.34 18.25
CA ALA A 2 -6.28 -24.35 18.64
C ALA A 2 -5.69 -23.73 17.37
N LYS A 3 -5.51 -22.41 17.34
CA LYS A 3 -4.85 -21.74 16.23
C LYS A 3 -3.37 -22.12 16.21
N GLU A 4 -2.82 -22.23 15.04
CA GLU A 4 -1.41 -22.53 14.79
C GLU A 4 -0.54 -21.34 15.21
N GLN A 5 0.64 -21.59 15.75
CA GLN A 5 1.60 -20.55 16.11
C GLN A 5 2.44 -20.20 14.87
N PHE A 6 2.62 -18.92 14.60
CA PHE A 6 3.50 -18.46 13.54
C PHE A 6 4.97 -18.59 13.98
N VAL A 7 5.78 -19.26 13.20
CA VAL A 7 7.22 -19.42 13.45
C VAL A 7 7.99 -18.66 12.37
N ARG A 8 8.77 -17.66 12.79
CA ARG A 8 9.63 -16.88 11.88
C ARG A 8 10.85 -17.70 11.46
N THR A 9 10.77 -18.36 10.31
CA THR A 9 11.86 -19.17 9.76
C THR A 9 12.62 -18.47 8.65
N LYS A 10 12.02 -17.45 8.02
CA LYS A 10 12.54 -16.71 6.88
C LYS A 10 12.33 -15.19 7.08
N PRO A 11 13.16 -14.34 6.45
CA PRO A 11 12.87 -12.90 6.38
C PRO A 11 11.49 -12.64 5.81
N HIS A 12 10.77 -11.71 6.45
CA HIS A 12 9.44 -11.31 6.04
C HIS A 12 9.50 -10.05 5.16
N VAL A 13 8.81 -10.08 4.01
CA VAL A 13 8.75 -8.96 3.07
C VAL A 13 7.29 -8.74 2.66
N ASN A 14 6.86 -7.48 2.70
CA ASN A 14 5.55 -7.08 2.21
C ASN A 14 5.67 -6.67 0.74
N ILE A 15 4.95 -7.35 -0.12
CA ILE A 15 4.90 -7.07 -1.56
C ILE A 15 3.44 -6.86 -1.97
N GLY A 16 3.21 -6.30 -3.14
CA GLY A 16 1.84 -6.27 -3.67
C GLY A 16 1.80 -6.01 -5.16
N THR A 17 0.62 -6.20 -5.74
CA THR A 17 0.33 -5.92 -7.13
C THR A 17 -0.32 -4.55 -7.30
N ILE A 18 0.22 -3.74 -8.20
CA ILE A 18 -0.29 -2.44 -8.61
C ILE A 18 -0.42 -2.38 -10.14
N GLY A 19 -1.21 -1.48 -10.67
CA GLY A 19 -1.39 -1.30 -12.11
C GLY A 19 -2.86 -1.08 -12.48
N HIS A 20 -3.10 -0.88 -13.76
CA HIS A 20 -4.42 -0.55 -14.30
C HIS A 20 -5.47 -1.66 -14.03
N VAL A 21 -6.76 -1.29 -14.06
CA VAL A 21 -7.86 -2.25 -14.06
C VAL A 21 -7.74 -3.19 -15.29
N ASP A 22 -8.16 -4.44 -15.15
CA ASP A 22 -8.11 -5.48 -16.21
C ASP A 22 -6.70 -5.88 -16.74
N HIS A 23 -5.62 -5.35 -16.15
CA HIS A 23 -4.26 -5.80 -16.48
C HIS A 23 -3.88 -7.15 -15.86
N GLY A 24 -4.75 -7.73 -15.01
CA GLY A 24 -4.61 -9.08 -14.46
C GLY A 24 -3.83 -9.18 -13.15
N LYS A 25 -3.90 -8.17 -12.28
CA LYS A 25 -3.26 -8.17 -10.94
C LYS A 25 -3.73 -9.35 -10.09
N THR A 26 -5.03 -9.48 -9.86
CA THR A 26 -5.62 -10.56 -9.06
C THR A 26 -5.38 -11.93 -9.70
N THR A 27 -5.42 -12.01 -11.04
CA THR A 27 -5.06 -13.24 -11.77
C THR A 27 -3.60 -13.62 -11.53
N LEU A 28 -2.68 -12.66 -11.51
CA LEU A 28 -1.26 -12.90 -11.20
C LEU A 28 -1.09 -13.36 -9.75
N THR A 29 -1.78 -12.73 -8.81
CA THR A 29 -1.77 -13.14 -7.38
C THR A 29 -2.24 -14.59 -7.22
N ALA A 30 -3.32 -14.98 -7.90
CA ALA A 30 -3.80 -16.35 -7.93
C ALA A 30 -2.80 -17.31 -8.59
N ALA A 31 -2.15 -16.88 -9.69
CA ALA A 31 -1.14 -17.69 -10.39
C ALA A 31 0.09 -17.91 -9.51
N ILE A 32 0.59 -16.89 -8.80
CA ILE A 32 1.72 -17.00 -7.87
C ILE A 32 1.41 -18.06 -6.81
N THR A 33 0.26 -17.98 -6.12
CA THR A 33 -0.09 -18.95 -5.07
C THR A 33 -0.23 -20.36 -5.64
N THR A 34 -0.80 -20.51 -6.84
CA THR A 34 -1.00 -21.82 -7.49
C THR A 34 0.34 -22.44 -7.89
N VAL A 35 1.25 -21.67 -8.49
CA VAL A 35 2.56 -22.17 -8.92
C VAL A 35 3.45 -22.53 -7.73
N LEU A 36 3.47 -21.68 -6.69
CA LEU A 36 4.24 -21.94 -5.46
C LEU A 36 3.66 -23.11 -4.65
N ALA A 37 2.33 -23.31 -4.68
CA ALA A 37 1.70 -24.46 -4.02
C ALA A 37 2.17 -25.80 -4.58
N LYS A 38 2.51 -25.88 -5.87
CA LYS A 38 3.11 -27.10 -6.47
C LYS A 38 4.46 -27.45 -5.85
N GLN A 39 5.15 -26.46 -5.26
CA GLN A 39 6.42 -26.64 -4.55
C GLN A 39 6.24 -26.77 -3.03
N GLY A 40 4.99 -26.77 -2.53
CA GLY A 40 4.68 -26.81 -1.09
C GLY A 40 4.99 -25.50 -0.35
N LEU A 41 5.08 -24.37 -1.08
CA LEU A 41 5.47 -23.05 -0.55
C LEU A 41 4.29 -22.08 -0.38
N SER A 42 3.09 -22.50 -0.71
CA SER A 42 1.86 -21.72 -0.57
C SER A 42 0.63 -22.61 -0.42
N GLU A 43 -0.47 -22.03 0.07
CA GLU A 43 -1.81 -22.55 -0.16
C GLU A 43 -2.38 -21.93 -1.44
N VAL A 44 -3.08 -22.74 -2.26
CA VAL A 44 -3.75 -22.21 -3.45
C VAL A 44 -4.85 -21.25 -3.04
N LYS A 45 -4.83 -20.04 -3.60
CA LYS A 45 -5.91 -19.06 -3.50
C LYS A 45 -6.50 -18.83 -4.88
N SER A 46 -7.78 -19.16 -5.04
CA SER A 46 -8.51 -18.87 -6.29
C SER A 46 -8.84 -17.37 -6.38
N PHE A 47 -9.12 -16.90 -7.59
CA PHE A 47 -9.58 -15.54 -7.86
C PHE A 47 -10.74 -15.14 -6.93
N ASP A 48 -11.78 -15.98 -6.82
CA ASP A 48 -12.96 -15.73 -5.97
C ASP A 48 -12.67 -15.74 -4.46
N GLN A 49 -11.54 -16.26 -4.04
CA GLN A 49 -11.09 -16.22 -2.64
C GLN A 49 -10.27 -14.96 -2.33
N ILE A 50 -9.68 -14.36 -3.35
CA ILE A 50 -8.97 -13.08 -3.26
C ILE A 50 -10.00 -11.96 -3.33
N ASP A 51 -10.74 -11.84 -4.43
CA ASP A 51 -11.87 -10.91 -4.59
C ASP A 51 -13.13 -11.52 -3.97
N ASN A 52 -13.29 -11.37 -2.66
CA ASN A 52 -14.30 -12.11 -1.88
C ASN A 52 -15.59 -11.32 -1.63
N ALA A 53 -15.58 -9.99 -1.71
CA ALA A 53 -16.75 -9.17 -1.47
C ALA A 53 -17.84 -9.39 -2.54
N PRO A 54 -19.13 -9.38 -2.17
CA PRO A 54 -20.22 -9.55 -3.15
C PRO A 54 -20.15 -8.55 -4.30
N GLU A 55 -19.80 -7.30 -4.03
CA GLU A 55 -19.67 -6.25 -5.05
C GLU A 55 -18.49 -6.48 -6.00
N GLU A 56 -17.39 -7.05 -5.51
CA GLU A 56 -16.23 -7.43 -6.32
C GLU A 56 -16.59 -8.52 -7.32
N LYS A 57 -17.33 -9.53 -6.86
CA LYS A 57 -17.81 -10.64 -7.69
C LYS A 57 -18.83 -10.20 -8.74
N GLU A 58 -19.72 -9.26 -8.38
CA GLU A 58 -20.74 -8.74 -9.30
C GLU A 58 -20.10 -7.86 -10.40
N ARG A 59 -19.10 -7.05 -10.03
CA ARG A 59 -18.45 -6.10 -10.96
C ARG A 59 -17.25 -6.69 -11.69
N GLY A 60 -16.68 -7.80 -11.19
CA GLY A 60 -15.46 -8.42 -11.72
C GLY A 60 -14.20 -7.56 -11.52
N ILE A 61 -14.19 -6.69 -10.51
CA ILE A 61 -13.06 -5.79 -10.19
C ILE A 61 -12.74 -5.83 -8.70
N THR A 62 -11.47 -5.71 -8.36
CA THR A 62 -11.01 -5.57 -6.97
C THR A 62 -11.38 -4.19 -6.44
N ILE A 63 -12.06 -4.15 -5.29
CA ILE A 63 -12.48 -2.92 -4.60
C ILE A 63 -11.64 -2.69 -3.35
N ASN A 64 -11.49 -3.73 -2.53
CA ASN A 64 -10.71 -3.70 -1.30
C ASN A 64 -9.35 -4.35 -1.51
N THR A 65 -8.38 -3.99 -0.65
CA THR A 65 -7.11 -4.71 -0.61
C THR A 65 -7.32 -6.12 -0.07
N ALA A 66 -6.76 -7.11 -0.76
CA ALA A 66 -6.74 -8.49 -0.29
C ALA A 66 -5.33 -8.88 0.15
N HIS A 67 -5.22 -9.60 1.26
CA HIS A 67 -3.95 -10.06 1.79
C HIS A 67 -3.79 -11.56 1.60
N VAL A 68 -2.70 -11.96 0.96
CA VAL A 68 -2.34 -13.35 0.69
C VAL A 68 -0.94 -13.64 1.22
N GLU A 69 -0.73 -14.84 1.76
CA GLU A 69 0.56 -15.30 2.28
C GLU A 69 1.13 -16.40 1.38
N TYR A 70 2.42 -16.34 1.11
CA TYR A 70 3.17 -17.41 0.47
C TYR A 70 4.68 -17.29 0.76
N GLU A 71 5.43 -18.30 0.40
CA GLU A 71 6.86 -18.35 0.59
C GLU A 71 7.61 -18.65 -0.71
N THR A 72 8.86 -18.24 -0.76
CA THR A 72 9.89 -18.76 -1.66
C THR A 72 10.89 -19.63 -0.88
N ALA A 73 11.94 -20.09 -1.51
CA ALA A 73 12.98 -20.83 -0.82
C ALA A 73 13.64 -20.02 0.32
N ILE A 74 13.72 -18.69 0.18
CA ILE A 74 14.49 -17.81 1.05
C ILE A 74 13.66 -16.76 1.80
N ARG A 75 12.40 -16.48 1.40
CA ARG A 75 11.57 -15.42 1.97
C ARG A 75 10.15 -15.86 2.26
N HIS A 76 9.55 -15.22 3.26
CA HIS A 76 8.12 -15.23 3.53
C HIS A 76 7.51 -13.92 3.04
N TYR A 77 6.45 -14.00 2.24
CA TYR A 77 5.79 -12.84 1.64
C TYR A 77 4.38 -12.65 2.20
N ALA A 78 4.09 -11.42 2.65
CA ALA A 78 2.73 -10.90 2.72
C ALA A 78 2.44 -10.15 1.42
N HIS A 79 1.48 -10.61 0.65
CA HIS A 79 1.10 -10.01 -0.62
C HIS A 79 -0.20 -9.24 -0.50
N VAL A 80 -0.19 -7.98 -0.88
CA VAL A 80 -1.35 -7.09 -0.92
C VAL A 80 -1.81 -6.94 -2.37
N ASP A 81 -2.97 -7.51 -2.70
CA ASP A 81 -3.59 -7.26 -4.00
C ASP A 81 -4.37 -5.96 -3.97
N CYS A 82 -3.97 -4.99 -4.81
CA CYS A 82 -4.53 -3.64 -4.81
C CYS A 82 -5.57 -3.46 -5.91
N PRO A 83 -6.65 -2.66 -5.65
CA PRO A 83 -7.60 -2.29 -6.68
C PRO A 83 -6.92 -1.48 -7.79
N GLY A 84 -7.39 -1.66 -9.04
CA GLY A 84 -6.87 -0.95 -10.20
C GLY A 84 -7.72 0.24 -10.65
N HIS A 85 -8.98 0.32 -10.20
CA HIS A 85 -9.93 1.32 -10.65
C HIS A 85 -9.75 2.67 -9.94
N ALA A 86 -9.89 3.76 -10.67
CA ALA A 86 -9.70 5.12 -10.16
C ALA A 86 -10.58 5.48 -8.94
N ASP A 87 -11.77 4.92 -8.83
CA ASP A 87 -12.68 5.16 -7.70
C ASP A 87 -12.15 4.59 -6.38
N TYR A 88 -11.25 3.59 -6.44
CA TYR A 88 -10.71 2.88 -5.28
C TYR A 88 -9.26 3.22 -4.97
N VAL A 89 -8.74 4.31 -5.53
CA VAL A 89 -7.36 4.77 -5.30
C VAL A 89 -7.03 4.92 -3.82
N LYS A 90 -8.00 5.29 -2.97
CA LYS A 90 -7.81 5.34 -1.52
C LYS A 90 -7.36 3.98 -0.95
N ASN A 91 -7.98 2.90 -1.39
CA ASN A 91 -7.61 1.55 -0.95
C ASN A 91 -6.26 1.13 -1.53
N MET A 92 -5.99 1.50 -2.80
CA MET A 92 -4.67 1.30 -3.42
C MET A 92 -3.55 2.00 -2.63
N VAL A 93 -3.70 3.29 -2.29
CA VAL A 93 -2.71 4.04 -1.52
C VAL A 93 -2.47 3.42 -0.14
N THR A 94 -3.53 2.98 0.53
CA THR A 94 -3.40 2.30 1.83
C THR A 94 -2.65 0.96 1.72
N GLY A 95 -2.97 0.17 0.69
CA GLY A 95 -2.26 -1.08 0.43
C GLY A 95 -0.79 -0.84 0.06
N ALA A 96 -0.53 0.10 -0.84
CA ALA A 96 0.83 0.44 -1.26
C ALA A 96 1.70 0.96 -0.10
N ALA A 97 1.14 1.69 0.85
CA ALA A 97 1.86 2.18 2.02
C ALA A 97 2.39 1.04 2.93
N GLN A 98 1.90 -0.18 2.76
CA GLN A 98 2.32 -1.35 3.52
C GLN A 98 3.44 -2.14 2.83
N MET A 99 3.79 -1.82 1.57
CA MET A 99 4.70 -2.59 0.75
C MET A 99 6.16 -2.21 0.97
N ASP A 100 7.02 -3.21 0.99
CA ASP A 100 8.47 -3.08 0.95
C ASP A 100 8.99 -3.11 -0.50
N GLY A 101 8.15 -3.52 -1.44
CA GLY A 101 8.33 -3.50 -2.88
C GLY A 101 7.01 -3.81 -3.56
N ALA A 102 6.87 -3.54 -4.86
CA ALA A 102 5.65 -3.88 -5.58
C ALA A 102 5.91 -4.48 -6.96
N ILE A 103 4.94 -5.25 -7.45
CA ILE A 103 4.89 -5.78 -8.80
C ILE A 103 3.95 -4.87 -9.61
N LEU A 104 4.50 -4.15 -10.56
CA LEU A 104 3.72 -3.37 -11.51
C LEU A 104 3.25 -4.28 -12.65
N VAL A 105 1.94 -4.50 -12.73
CA VAL A 105 1.34 -5.36 -13.76
C VAL A 105 0.83 -4.49 -14.92
N VAL A 106 1.39 -4.72 -16.11
CA VAL A 106 1.02 -4.05 -17.34
C VAL A 106 0.60 -5.10 -18.37
N ALA A 107 -0.55 -4.95 -19.02
CA ALA A 107 -0.94 -5.83 -20.10
C ALA A 107 -0.18 -5.47 -21.38
N ALA A 108 0.47 -6.44 -22.01
CA ALA A 108 1.19 -6.24 -23.27
C ALA A 108 0.28 -5.81 -24.42
N THR A 109 -1.00 -6.18 -24.36
CA THR A 109 -2.02 -5.81 -25.35
C THR A 109 -2.40 -4.34 -25.33
N ASP A 110 -2.31 -3.69 -24.16
CA ASP A 110 -2.85 -2.34 -23.93
C ASP A 110 -1.74 -1.31 -23.67
N GLY A 111 -0.56 -1.78 -23.24
CA GLY A 111 0.53 -0.93 -22.79
C GLY A 111 0.20 -0.20 -21.47
N PRO A 112 1.01 0.79 -21.08
CA PRO A 112 0.75 1.55 -19.88
C PRO A 112 -0.45 2.50 -20.06
N MET A 113 -1.43 2.36 -19.17
CA MET A 113 -2.69 3.10 -19.15
C MET A 113 -2.66 4.24 -18.09
N PRO A 114 -3.64 5.14 -18.03
CA PRO A 114 -3.62 6.28 -17.10
C PRO A 114 -3.44 5.88 -15.64
N GLN A 115 -4.12 4.81 -15.15
CA GLN A 115 -3.94 4.34 -13.77
C GLN A 115 -2.57 3.70 -13.55
N THR A 116 -1.89 3.19 -14.59
CA THR A 116 -0.51 2.71 -14.48
C THR A 116 0.40 3.84 -14.00
N ARG A 117 0.31 5.02 -14.66
CA ARG A 117 1.08 6.22 -14.27
C ARG A 117 0.72 6.70 -12.86
N GLU A 118 -0.59 6.77 -12.54
CA GLU A 118 -1.05 7.16 -11.21
C GLU A 118 -0.55 6.21 -10.13
N HIS A 119 -0.57 4.90 -10.36
CA HIS A 119 -0.11 3.90 -9.39
C HIS A 119 1.41 3.96 -9.16
N VAL A 120 2.20 4.18 -10.21
CA VAL A 120 3.66 4.38 -10.09
C VAL A 120 3.97 5.64 -9.28
N LEU A 121 3.30 6.76 -9.59
CA LEU A 121 3.40 7.99 -8.82
C LEU A 121 3.06 7.76 -7.34
N LEU A 122 1.92 7.15 -7.06
CA LEU A 122 1.45 6.92 -5.69
C LEU A 122 2.35 5.95 -4.93
N ALA A 123 2.85 4.89 -5.57
CA ALA A 123 3.83 3.98 -4.97
C ALA A 123 5.09 4.76 -4.54
N ARG A 124 5.58 5.67 -5.38
CA ARG A 124 6.71 6.54 -5.04
C ARG A 124 6.39 7.44 -3.85
N GLN A 125 5.17 7.98 -3.79
CA GLN A 125 4.74 8.88 -2.71
C GLN A 125 4.64 8.19 -1.35
N VAL A 126 4.20 6.94 -1.32
CA VAL A 126 4.13 6.14 -0.09
C VAL A 126 5.43 5.40 0.24
N ASN A 127 6.54 5.75 -0.44
CA ASN A 127 7.87 5.19 -0.22
C ASN A 127 8.02 3.70 -0.56
N VAL A 128 7.32 3.19 -1.57
CA VAL A 128 7.69 1.89 -2.14
C VAL A 128 9.08 2.03 -2.79
N PRO A 129 10.11 1.38 -2.26
CA PRO A 129 11.48 1.66 -2.69
C PRO A 129 11.81 1.09 -4.07
N ARG A 130 11.29 -0.08 -4.41
CA ARG A 130 11.59 -0.80 -5.65
C ARG A 130 10.36 -1.44 -6.26
N LEU A 131 10.33 -1.47 -7.59
CA LEU A 131 9.32 -2.16 -8.38
C LEU A 131 9.97 -3.31 -9.15
N VAL A 132 9.15 -4.33 -9.46
CA VAL A 132 9.41 -5.33 -10.50
C VAL A 132 8.24 -5.24 -11.46
N VAL A 133 8.49 -5.25 -12.75
CA VAL A 133 7.42 -5.20 -13.75
C VAL A 133 7.07 -6.61 -14.22
N PHE A 134 5.79 -6.92 -14.25
CA PHE A 134 5.28 -8.10 -14.92
C PHE A 134 4.46 -7.68 -16.14
N LEU A 135 5.06 -7.85 -17.34
CA LEU A 135 4.39 -7.62 -18.60
C LEU A 135 3.48 -8.82 -18.90
N ASN A 136 2.21 -8.65 -18.58
CA ASN A 136 1.19 -9.71 -18.61
C ASN A 136 0.52 -9.83 -19.98
N LYS A 137 -0.18 -10.93 -20.21
CA LYS A 137 -0.91 -11.26 -21.46
C LYS A 137 0.01 -11.37 -22.69
N CYS A 138 1.27 -11.73 -22.51
CA CYS A 138 2.20 -11.95 -23.64
C CYS A 138 1.84 -13.16 -24.51
N ASP A 139 0.92 -14.02 -24.03
CA ASP A 139 0.32 -15.09 -24.84
C ASP A 139 -0.62 -14.58 -25.94
N MET A 140 -1.02 -13.33 -25.88
CA MET A 140 -1.93 -12.69 -26.85
C MET A 140 -1.19 -11.78 -27.86
N VAL A 141 0.13 -11.65 -27.75
CA VAL A 141 0.96 -10.78 -28.59
C VAL A 141 2.08 -11.61 -29.21
N ASP A 142 2.02 -11.80 -30.52
CA ASP A 142 3.04 -12.54 -31.29
C ASP A 142 4.15 -11.62 -31.86
N ASP A 143 3.96 -10.30 -31.79
CA ASP A 143 4.87 -9.30 -32.32
C ASP A 143 5.90 -8.88 -31.28
N GLU A 144 7.17 -9.25 -31.51
CA GLU A 144 8.29 -8.93 -30.61
C GLU A 144 8.56 -7.43 -30.53
N GLU A 145 8.45 -6.70 -31.65
CA GLU A 145 8.67 -5.25 -31.69
C GLU A 145 7.63 -4.51 -30.85
N MET A 146 6.39 -5.02 -30.81
CA MET A 146 5.33 -4.48 -29.99
C MET A 146 5.62 -4.68 -28.49
N LEU A 147 6.14 -5.84 -28.11
CA LEU A 147 6.53 -6.11 -26.72
C LEU A 147 7.66 -5.19 -26.26
N GLU A 148 8.69 -5.01 -27.11
CA GLU A 148 9.81 -4.08 -26.85
C GLU A 148 9.33 -2.64 -26.70
N LEU A 149 8.40 -2.19 -27.55
CA LEU A 149 7.83 -0.84 -27.47
C LEU A 149 7.11 -0.61 -26.11
N VAL A 150 6.29 -1.56 -25.68
CA VAL A 150 5.59 -1.47 -24.39
C VAL A 150 6.58 -1.46 -23.23
N GLU A 151 7.66 -2.24 -23.28
CA GLU A 151 8.74 -2.21 -22.27
C GLU A 151 9.39 -0.83 -22.20
N MET A 152 9.70 -0.21 -23.35
CA MET A 152 10.28 1.13 -23.41
C MET A 152 9.34 2.18 -22.80
N GLU A 153 8.05 2.13 -23.10
CA GLU A 153 7.05 3.04 -22.53
C GLU A 153 6.94 2.89 -21.00
N VAL A 154 7.02 1.65 -20.51
CA VAL A 154 7.03 1.39 -19.06
C VAL A 154 8.30 1.94 -18.40
N GLN A 155 9.47 1.73 -19.02
CA GLN A 155 10.75 2.27 -18.53
C GLN A 155 10.74 3.80 -18.48
N GLU A 156 10.16 4.48 -19.49
CA GLU A 156 10.01 5.94 -19.47
C GLU A 156 9.17 6.43 -18.29
N ILE A 157 8.08 5.73 -17.96
CA ILE A 157 7.24 6.06 -16.80
C ILE A 157 8.02 5.85 -15.49
N LEU A 158 8.74 4.74 -15.36
CA LEU A 158 9.53 4.46 -14.16
C LEU A 158 10.62 5.51 -13.96
N ALA A 159 11.33 5.90 -15.02
CA ALA A 159 12.34 6.96 -15.00
C ALA A 159 11.74 8.33 -14.62
N GLN A 160 10.56 8.66 -15.16
CA GLN A 160 9.84 9.91 -14.84
C GLN A 160 9.56 10.05 -13.34
N TYR A 161 9.28 8.92 -12.65
CA TYR A 161 9.00 8.91 -11.21
C TYR A 161 10.19 8.45 -10.36
N GLU A 162 11.40 8.55 -10.92
CA GLU A 162 12.67 8.29 -10.21
C GLU A 162 12.83 6.86 -9.67
N PHE A 163 12.23 5.86 -10.31
CA PHE A 163 12.58 4.47 -10.10
C PHE A 163 13.85 4.11 -10.88
N GLU A 164 14.51 3.02 -10.47
CA GLU A 164 15.79 2.63 -11.06
C GLU A 164 15.64 2.26 -12.55
N GLU A 165 16.57 2.71 -13.40
CA GLU A 165 16.54 2.48 -14.84
C GLU A 165 16.65 0.99 -15.21
N ASP A 166 17.30 0.21 -14.37
CA ASP A 166 17.47 -1.23 -14.50
C ASP A 166 16.38 -2.05 -13.81
N THR A 167 15.21 -1.42 -13.51
CA THR A 167 14.03 -2.11 -12.97
C THR A 167 13.67 -3.32 -13.86
N PRO A 168 13.67 -4.55 -13.27
CA PRO A 168 13.44 -5.76 -14.05
C PRO A 168 12.03 -5.82 -14.65
N ILE A 169 11.94 -6.26 -15.90
CA ILE A 169 10.68 -6.54 -16.60
C ILE A 169 10.63 -8.02 -16.96
N ILE A 170 9.63 -8.73 -16.49
CA ILE A 170 9.39 -10.13 -16.77
C ILE A 170 8.17 -10.26 -17.68
N ARG A 171 8.36 -10.84 -18.87
CA ARG A 171 7.29 -11.15 -19.82
C ARG A 171 6.59 -12.42 -19.43
N GLY A 172 5.26 -12.41 -19.33
CA GLY A 172 4.51 -13.59 -18.93
C GLY A 172 3.03 -13.56 -19.27
N SER A 173 2.36 -14.64 -18.87
CA SER A 173 0.90 -14.77 -18.91
C SER A 173 0.43 -15.36 -17.58
N ALA A 174 -0.21 -14.52 -16.77
CA ALA A 174 -0.76 -14.95 -15.49
C ALA A 174 -1.86 -16.01 -15.68
N LEU A 175 -2.73 -15.81 -16.68
CA LEU A 175 -3.79 -16.77 -17.00
C LEU A 175 -3.21 -18.08 -17.55
N GLY A 176 -2.19 -18.00 -18.41
CA GLY A 176 -1.50 -19.18 -18.92
C GLY A 176 -0.83 -20.00 -17.81
N ALA A 177 -0.19 -19.33 -16.85
CA ALA A 177 0.40 -19.98 -15.68
C ALA A 177 -0.67 -20.62 -14.78
N LEU A 178 -1.78 -19.91 -14.52
CA LEU A 178 -2.90 -20.43 -13.73
C LEU A 178 -3.53 -21.68 -14.37
N ASN A 179 -3.56 -21.73 -15.72
CA ASN A 179 -4.03 -22.87 -16.50
C ASN A 179 -3.00 -24.01 -16.62
N GLY A 180 -1.83 -23.89 -15.99
CA GLY A 180 -0.81 -24.95 -15.94
C GLY A 180 0.07 -25.06 -17.19
N VAL A 181 0.18 -23.99 -18.00
CA VAL A 181 1.10 -23.94 -19.13
C VAL A 181 2.53 -23.76 -18.62
N ALA A 182 3.36 -24.79 -18.77
CA ALA A 182 4.72 -24.85 -18.18
C ALA A 182 5.59 -23.61 -18.47
N LYS A 183 5.59 -23.14 -19.71
CA LYS A 183 6.32 -21.91 -20.12
C LYS A 183 5.94 -20.69 -19.25
N TRP A 184 4.65 -20.53 -18.92
CA TRP A 184 4.17 -19.39 -18.16
C TRP A 184 4.34 -19.60 -16.66
N GLU A 185 4.28 -20.82 -16.17
CA GLU A 185 4.65 -21.15 -14.78
C GLU A 185 6.11 -20.82 -14.51
N GLU A 186 7.02 -21.14 -15.44
CA GLU A 186 8.43 -20.76 -15.35
C GLU A 186 8.62 -19.24 -15.22
N LYS A 187 7.81 -18.45 -15.93
CA LYS A 187 7.85 -16.99 -15.85
C LYS A 187 7.35 -16.43 -14.50
N VAL A 188 6.39 -17.09 -13.87
CA VAL A 188 5.96 -16.76 -12.49
C VAL A 188 7.07 -17.11 -11.49
N ILE A 189 7.77 -18.23 -11.67
CA ILE A 189 8.93 -18.58 -10.83
C ILE A 189 10.07 -17.57 -11.04
N GLU A 190 10.35 -17.18 -12.29
CA GLU A 190 11.31 -16.11 -12.61
C GLU A 190 10.97 -14.79 -11.92
N LEU A 191 9.69 -14.38 -11.95
CA LEU A 191 9.20 -13.20 -11.25
C LEU A 191 9.52 -13.28 -9.76
N MET A 192 9.21 -14.40 -9.11
CA MET A 192 9.44 -14.55 -7.67
C MET A 192 10.93 -14.59 -7.30
N ASN A 193 11.76 -15.24 -8.11
CA ASN A 193 13.21 -15.20 -7.95
C ASN A 193 13.78 -13.78 -8.14
N THR A 194 13.21 -13.03 -9.06
CA THR A 194 13.57 -11.62 -9.27
C THR A 194 13.15 -10.77 -8.05
N CYS A 195 11.95 -10.99 -7.51
CA CYS A 195 11.53 -10.32 -6.28
C CYS A 195 12.46 -10.65 -5.11
N ASP A 196 12.90 -11.90 -4.98
CA ASP A 196 13.82 -12.34 -3.94
C ASP A 196 15.18 -11.63 -3.98
N THR A 197 15.66 -11.30 -5.16
CA THR A 197 16.98 -10.69 -5.36
C THR A 197 16.93 -9.16 -5.49
N TRP A 198 15.90 -8.64 -6.15
CA TRP A 198 15.79 -7.22 -6.49
C TRP A 198 15.19 -6.41 -5.35
N ILE A 199 14.11 -6.89 -4.73
CA ILE A 199 13.49 -6.19 -3.61
C ILE A 199 14.35 -6.41 -2.36
N GLN A 200 14.89 -5.32 -1.83
CA GLN A 200 15.72 -5.37 -0.63
C GLN A 200 14.87 -5.64 0.61
N GLU A 201 15.41 -6.40 1.54
CA GLU A 201 14.83 -6.52 2.86
C GLU A 201 14.96 -5.15 3.58
N PRO A 202 13.82 -4.50 3.93
CA PRO A 202 13.88 -3.19 4.54
C PRO A 202 14.39 -3.28 5.98
N PRO A 203 15.11 -2.25 6.45
CA PRO A 203 15.49 -2.18 7.86
C PRO A 203 14.23 -2.09 8.72
N ARG A 204 14.14 -2.95 9.74
CA ARG A 204 13.02 -2.97 10.68
C ARG A 204 13.33 -2.05 11.86
N ALA A 205 12.56 -0.98 12.01
CA ALA A 205 12.74 0.01 13.08
C ALA A 205 12.13 -0.50 14.42
N THR A 206 12.63 -1.63 14.92
CA THR A 206 12.12 -2.27 16.15
C THR A 206 12.55 -1.55 17.43
N ASP A 207 13.59 -0.74 17.36
CA ASP A 207 14.14 0.08 18.45
C ASP A 207 13.37 1.39 18.69
N LYS A 208 12.44 1.73 17.78
CA LYS A 208 11.59 2.93 17.91
C LYS A 208 10.30 2.63 18.67
N PRO A 209 9.59 3.69 19.15
CA PRO A 209 8.25 3.54 19.72
C PRO A 209 7.31 2.76 18.80
N PHE A 210 6.45 1.91 19.40
CA PHE A 210 5.45 1.18 18.63
C PHE A 210 4.45 2.12 17.97
N LEU A 211 4.24 1.93 16.67
CA LEU A 211 3.25 2.61 15.86
C LEU A 211 2.65 1.66 14.84
N MET A 212 1.33 1.55 14.81
CA MET A 212 0.57 0.81 13.81
C MET A 212 -0.62 1.65 13.31
N PRO A 213 -0.59 2.15 12.05
CA PRO A 213 -1.77 2.73 11.42
C PRO A 213 -2.87 1.68 11.25
N VAL A 214 -4.11 2.04 11.59
CA VAL A 214 -5.27 1.15 11.42
C VAL A 214 -5.71 1.16 9.96
N GLU A 215 -5.75 -0.02 9.36
CA GLU A 215 -6.22 -0.25 7.99
C GLU A 215 -7.68 -0.68 7.96
N ASP A 216 -8.02 -1.69 8.76
CA ASP A 216 -9.38 -2.22 8.85
C ASP A 216 -9.71 -2.67 10.26
N VAL A 217 -11.02 -2.85 10.54
CA VAL A 217 -11.53 -3.19 11.86
C VAL A 217 -12.58 -4.27 11.77
N PHE A 218 -12.38 -5.36 12.49
CA PHE A 218 -13.29 -6.48 12.53
C PHE A 218 -13.80 -6.73 13.95
N SER A 219 -15.02 -7.23 14.05
CA SER A 219 -15.56 -7.74 15.31
C SER A 219 -15.61 -9.28 15.24
N ILE A 220 -15.00 -9.94 16.21
CA ILE A 220 -15.01 -11.40 16.31
C ILE A 220 -15.91 -11.78 17.50
N THR A 221 -17.02 -12.48 17.21
CA THR A 221 -17.96 -12.92 18.24
C THR A 221 -17.24 -13.70 19.33
N GLY A 222 -17.38 -13.26 20.59
CA GLY A 222 -16.78 -13.90 21.76
C GLY A 222 -15.29 -13.60 21.98
N ARG A 223 -14.63 -12.82 21.10
CA ARG A 223 -13.20 -12.46 21.23
C ARG A 223 -12.95 -10.96 21.30
N GLY A 224 -13.83 -10.13 20.79
CA GLY A 224 -13.74 -8.67 20.82
C GLY A 224 -13.43 -8.05 19.47
N THR A 225 -12.89 -6.84 19.49
CA THR A 225 -12.55 -6.05 18.30
C THR A 225 -11.10 -6.31 17.89
N VAL A 226 -10.88 -6.46 16.60
CA VAL A 226 -9.56 -6.62 15.97
C VAL A 226 -9.30 -5.43 15.08
N ALA A 227 -8.22 -4.71 15.34
CA ALA A 227 -7.68 -3.69 14.43
C ALA A 227 -6.54 -4.31 13.62
N THR A 228 -6.59 -4.18 12.30
CA THR A 228 -5.53 -4.66 11.41
C THR A 228 -4.70 -3.51 10.86
N GLY A 229 -3.45 -3.79 10.57
CA GLY A 229 -2.52 -2.86 9.97
C GLY A 229 -1.11 -3.42 9.91
N ARG A 230 -0.22 -2.70 9.20
CA ARG A 230 1.20 -2.94 9.25
C ARG A 230 1.82 -2.19 10.43
N ILE A 231 2.63 -2.86 11.23
CA ILE A 231 3.44 -2.19 12.25
C ILE A 231 4.52 -1.36 11.53
N GLU A 232 4.45 -0.03 11.66
CA GLU A 232 5.38 0.90 11.03
C GLU A 232 6.71 0.94 11.78
N THR A 233 6.64 1.01 13.12
CA THR A 233 7.81 1.01 14.00
C THR A 233 7.54 0.25 15.30
N GLY A 234 8.60 -0.16 15.98
CA GLY A 234 8.55 -0.76 17.32
C GLY A 234 8.14 -2.21 17.36
N VAL A 235 7.80 -2.66 18.55
CA VAL A 235 7.37 -4.02 18.89
C VAL A 235 6.14 -3.94 19.79
N ILE A 236 5.22 -4.89 19.69
CA ILE A 236 4.01 -5.01 20.49
C ILE A 236 3.87 -6.44 21.02
N HIS A 237 3.54 -6.59 22.30
CA HIS A 237 3.32 -7.86 22.94
C HIS A 237 1.87 -8.03 23.41
N VAL A 238 1.48 -9.27 23.59
CA VAL A 238 0.21 -9.56 24.28
C VAL A 238 0.31 -9.09 25.72
N GLY A 239 -0.66 -8.28 26.16
CA GLY A 239 -0.70 -7.67 27.49
C GLY A 239 -0.28 -6.20 27.51
N ASP A 240 0.31 -5.68 26.44
CA ASP A 240 0.69 -4.28 26.37
C ASP A 240 -0.52 -3.34 26.36
N GLU A 241 -0.39 -2.23 27.08
CA GLU A 241 -1.32 -1.12 26.99
C GLU A 241 -1.05 -0.30 25.73
N VAL A 242 -2.10 0.08 25.02
CA VAL A 242 -2.04 0.89 23.80
C VAL A 242 -3.03 2.05 23.87
N GLU A 243 -2.65 3.14 23.21
CA GLU A 243 -3.53 4.26 22.91
C GLU A 243 -3.92 4.22 21.43
N LEU A 244 -5.20 4.48 21.19
CA LEU A 244 -5.78 4.70 19.88
C LEU A 244 -5.92 6.21 19.69
N LEU A 245 -5.18 6.78 18.73
CA LEU A 245 -5.09 8.22 18.52
C LEU A 245 -5.60 8.62 17.14
N GLY A 246 -6.19 9.80 17.06
CA GLY A 246 -6.60 10.46 15.82
C GLY A 246 -8.11 10.59 15.67
N LEU A 247 -8.53 11.42 14.71
CA LEU A 247 -9.92 11.74 14.41
C LEU A 247 -10.70 12.39 15.58
N GLY A 248 -9.97 12.96 16.56
CA GLY A 248 -10.54 13.68 17.70
C GLY A 248 -11.03 12.81 18.87
N GLU A 249 -10.75 11.51 18.82
CA GLU A 249 -11.10 10.56 19.89
C GLU A 249 -9.85 9.75 20.28
N ASP A 250 -9.35 9.98 21.50
CA ASP A 250 -8.23 9.21 22.03
C ASP A 250 -8.77 8.19 23.04
N LYS A 251 -8.37 6.94 22.88
CA LYS A 251 -8.82 5.82 23.74
C LYS A 251 -7.68 4.93 24.14
N LYS A 252 -7.83 4.27 25.28
CA LYS A 252 -6.86 3.30 25.79
C LYS A 252 -7.45 1.90 25.75
N SER A 253 -6.59 0.94 25.45
CA SER A 253 -6.93 -0.48 25.43
C SER A 253 -5.74 -1.33 25.85
N VAL A 254 -5.97 -2.64 25.94
CA VAL A 254 -4.93 -3.65 26.14
C VAL A 254 -4.99 -4.65 25.02
N VAL A 255 -3.83 -4.98 24.46
CA VAL A 255 -3.69 -6.01 23.42
C VAL A 255 -3.87 -7.38 24.08
N THR A 256 -4.90 -8.12 23.67
CA THR A 256 -5.20 -9.47 24.21
C THR A 256 -4.76 -10.59 23.29
N GLY A 257 -4.30 -10.25 22.09
CA GLY A 257 -3.75 -11.20 21.13
C GLY A 257 -3.16 -10.48 19.92
N VAL A 258 -2.12 -11.09 19.35
CA VAL A 258 -1.48 -10.68 18.10
C VAL A 258 -1.63 -11.82 17.11
N GLU A 259 -2.13 -11.55 15.92
CA GLU A 259 -2.37 -12.56 14.88
C GLU A 259 -1.84 -12.07 13.54
N MET A 260 -1.24 -12.97 12.76
CA MET A 260 -0.85 -12.74 11.38
C MET A 260 -1.27 -13.95 10.54
N PHE A 261 -2.03 -13.73 9.46
CA PHE A 261 -2.59 -14.79 8.60
C PHE A 261 -3.30 -15.92 9.39
N ARG A 262 -4.11 -15.54 10.40
CA ARG A 262 -4.85 -16.44 11.29
C ARG A 262 -3.99 -17.30 12.22
N LYS A 263 -2.67 -17.12 12.23
CA LYS A 263 -1.73 -17.74 13.17
C LYS A 263 -1.48 -16.78 14.34
N ILE A 264 -1.22 -17.32 15.52
CA ILE A 264 -0.94 -16.54 16.74
C ILE A 264 0.54 -16.19 16.77
N LEU A 265 0.84 -14.94 17.17
CA LEU A 265 2.19 -14.47 17.47
C LEU A 265 2.29 -14.13 18.95
N ASP A 266 3.46 -14.37 19.55
CA ASP A 266 3.78 -13.89 20.90
C ASP A 266 4.04 -12.39 20.90
N GLU A 267 4.65 -11.88 19.81
CA GLU A 267 4.93 -10.48 19.56
C GLU A 267 4.74 -10.11 18.09
N GLY A 268 4.35 -8.86 17.83
CA GLY A 268 4.39 -8.23 16.51
C GLY A 268 5.52 -7.19 16.45
N GLN A 269 6.24 -7.13 15.34
CA GLN A 269 7.35 -6.20 15.16
C GLN A 269 7.20 -5.35 13.90
N ALA A 270 7.96 -4.26 13.84
CA ALA A 270 8.00 -3.39 12.65
C ALA A 270 8.09 -4.19 11.36
N GLY A 271 7.18 -3.93 10.42
CA GLY A 271 7.05 -4.61 9.13
C GLY A 271 6.02 -5.74 9.10
N ASP A 272 5.54 -6.24 10.23
CA ASP A 272 4.49 -7.26 10.25
C ASP A 272 3.12 -6.67 9.92
N ASN A 273 2.33 -7.38 9.11
CA ASN A 273 0.91 -7.12 8.92
C ASN A 273 0.12 -7.95 9.93
N VAL A 274 -0.40 -7.31 10.96
CA VAL A 274 -1.02 -8.00 12.09
C VAL A 274 -2.46 -7.55 12.34
N GLY A 275 -3.22 -8.44 12.98
CA GLY A 275 -4.46 -8.11 13.65
C GLY A 275 -4.22 -8.08 15.16
N LEU A 276 -4.47 -6.94 15.79
CA LEU A 276 -4.40 -6.77 17.25
C LEU A 276 -5.79 -6.91 17.84
N LEU A 277 -5.97 -7.89 18.74
CA LEU A 277 -7.19 -8.04 19.52
C LEU A 277 -7.16 -7.04 20.66
N LEU A 278 -8.17 -6.18 20.73
CA LEU A 278 -8.24 -5.09 21.71
C LEU A 278 -9.36 -5.34 22.73
N ARG A 279 -9.06 -5.08 23.99
CA ARG A 279 -10.01 -5.25 25.11
C ARG A 279 -10.84 -3.99 25.31
N GLY A 280 -12.17 -4.16 25.44
CA GLY A 280 -13.06 -3.12 25.94
C GLY A 280 -13.28 -1.94 24.97
N ILE A 281 -12.97 -2.12 23.70
CA ILE A 281 -13.25 -1.16 22.62
C ILE A 281 -14.24 -1.79 21.65
N ASP A 282 -15.31 -1.06 21.31
CA ASP A 282 -16.27 -1.47 20.29
C ASP A 282 -15.72 -1.17 18.87
N LYS A 283 -16.13 -1.98 17.89
CA LYS A 283 -15.75 -1.79 16.48
C LYS A 283 -16.04 -0.36 15.98
N ASN A 284 -17.14 0.26 16.42
CA ASN A 284 -17.55 1.59 15.97
C ASN A 284 -16.69 2.73 16.55
N GLU A 285 -15.88 2.40 17.57
CA GLU A 285 -14.97 3.33 18.23
C GLU A 285 -13.59 3.38 17.58
N ILE A 286 -13.30 2.42 16.70
CA ILE A 286 -12.06 2.36 15.93
C ILE A 286 -12.39 2.67 14.47
N LYS A 287 -11.60 3.53 13.86
CA LYS A 287 -11.78 3.91 12.45
C LYS A 287 -10.45 3.76 11.71
N ARG A 288 -10.54 3.41 10.44
CA ARG A 288 -9.40 3.49 9.52
C ARG A 288 -8.81 4.90 9.58
N GLY A 289 -7.49 4.99 9.59
CA GLY A 289 -6.76 6.25 9.68
C GLY A 289 -6.35 6.67 11.10
N MET A 290 -6.93 6.04 12.13
CA MET A 290 -6.38 6.13 13.48
C MET A 290 -5.06 5.36 13.58
N VAL A 291 -4.28 5.61 14.63
CA VAL A 291 -3.06 4.86 14.91
C VAL A 291 -3.11 4.24 16.31
N LEU A 292 -2.52 3.06 16.43
CA LEU A 292 -2.22 2.43 17.71
C LEU A 292 -0.76 2.67 18.08
N CYS A 293 -0.52 3.10 19.30
CA CYS A 293 0.82 3.31 19.86
C CYS A 293 0.84 2.98 21.36
N HIS A 294 2.03 2.88 21.97
CA HIS A 294 2.12 2.83 23.41
C HIS A 294 1.72 4.16 24.05
N PRO A 295 1.12 4.16 25.26
CA PRO A 295 0.61 5.36 25.89
C PRO A 295 1.66 6.47 26.05
N GLY A 296 1.29 7.68 25.61
CA GLY A 296 2.11 8.89 25.75
C GLY A 296 3.33 8.97 24.83
N GLN A 297 3.52 8.02 23.91
CA GLN A 297 4.70 8.02 23.02
C GLN A 297 4.51 8.85 21.75
N ILE A 298 3.27 9.06 21.33
CA ILE A 298 2.91 9.79 20.11
C ILE A 298 1.88 10.85 20.47
N LYS A 299 2.02 12.04 19.88
CA LYS A 299 1.03 13.11 19.96
C LYS A 299 0.34 13.29 18.62
N PRO A 300 -0.98 13.48 18.58
CA PRO A 300 -1.67 13.91 17.36
C PRO A 300 -1.45 15.42 17.15
N PHE A 301 -1.32 15.82 15.88
CA PHE A 301 -1.15 17.22 15.47
C PHE A 301 -2.20 17.58 14.42
N LYS A 302 -2.62 18.83 14.44
CA LYS A 302 -3.58 19.37 13.48
C LYS A 302 -2.93 20.23 12.41
N LYS A 303 -1.78 20.83 12.73
CA LYS A 303 -1.11 21.79 11.86
C LYS A 303 0.32 21.34 11.57
N PHE A 304 0.72 21.49 10.30
CA PHE A 304 2.07 21.15 9.87
C PHE A 304 2.52 22.04 8.70
N LYS A 305 3.82 22.08 8.48
CA LYS A 305 4.47 22.69 7.33
C LYS A 305 5.00 21.60 6.42
N ALA A 306 4.92 21.80 5.12
CA ALA A 306 5.33 20.80 4.16
C ALA A 306 5.87 21.44 2.90
N SER A 307 6.83 20.76 2.26
CA SER A 307 7.22 20.99 0.88
C SER A 307 6.35 20.15 -0.01
N ILE A 308 5.73 20.75 -1.02
CA ILE A 308 4.84 20.05 -1.97
C ILE A 308 5.28 20.31 -3.40
N TYR A 309 5.01 19.32 -4.25
CA TYR A 309 5.01 19.45 -5.70
C TYR A 309 3.58 19.35 -6.24
N VAL A 310 3.20 20.30 -7.08
CA VAL A 310 1.88 20.34 -7.71
C VAL A 310 1.97 19.72 -9.09
N LEU A 311 1.25 18.61 -9.30
CA LEU A 311 1.28 17.85 -10.55
C LEU A 311 0.75 18.67 -11.72
N LYS A 312 1.45 18.60 -12.86
CA LYS A 312 1.02 19.18 -14.13
C LYS A 312 -0.14 18.41 -14.73
N LYS A 313 -0.81 19.02 -15.71
CA LYS A 313 -1.91 18.38 -16.45
C LYS A 313 -1.46 17.10 -17.16
N GLU A 314 -0.25 17.11 -17.74
CA GLU A 314 0.36 15.98 -18.43
C GLU A 314 0.67 14.81 -17.50
N GLU A 315 0.85 15.09 -16.20
CA GLU A 315 1.03 14.12 -15.13
C GLU A 315 -0.31 13.63 -14.52
N GLY A 316 -1.44 13.99 -15.13
CA GLY A 316 -2.77 13.69 -14.59
C GLY A 316 -3.28 14.66 -13.51
N GLY A 317 -2.49 15.68 -13.19
CA GLY A 317 -2.77 16.68 -12.17
C GLY A 317 -3.72 17.80 -12.59
N ARG A 318 -3.50 18.98 -12.02
CA ARG A 318 -4.31 20.18 -12.25
C ARG A 318 -3.93 20.90 -13.55
N HIS A 319 -4.86 21.65 -14.12
CA HIS A 319 -4.63 22.60 -15.21
C HIS A 319 -4.85 24.06 -14.77
N THR A 320 -5.28 24.29 -13.52
CA THR A 320 -5.54 25.61 -12.96
C THR A 320 -4.72 25.81 -11.70
N PRO A 321 -4.27 27.04 -11.42
CA PRO A 321 -3.60 27.36 -10.16
C PRO A 321 -4.57 27.26 -8.96
N PHE A 322 -4.02 27.28 -7.75
CA PHE A 322 -4.78 27.48 -6.54
C PHE A 322 -4.16 28.58 -5.67
N GLY A 323 -4.97 29.23 -4.87
CA GLY A 323 -4.57 30.26 -3.92
C GLY A 323 -4.70 29.84 -2.46
N ASN A 324 -4.58 30.81 -1.58
CA ASN A 324 -4.81 30.65 -0.14
C ASN A 324 -6.21 30.07 0.15
N LYS A 325 -6.34 29.32 1.25
CA LYS A 325 -7.56 28.65 1.70
C LYS A 325 -8.07 27.55 0.77
N TYR A 326 -7.21 27.05 -0.10
CA TYR A 326 -7.50 25.84 -0.87
C TYR A 326 -7.65 24.65 0.07
N ARG A 327 -8.71 23.84 -0.11
CA ARG A 327 -9.12 22.75 0.78
C ARG A 327 -9.19 21.39 0.07
N PRO A 328 -8.06 20.79 -0.27
CA PRO A 328 -8.04 19.45 -0.83
C PRO A 328 -8.10 18.37 0.25
N GLN A 329 -8.08 17.11 -0.18
CA GLN A 329 -7.88 15.95 0.69
C GLN A 329 -6.40 15.59 0.77
N PHE A 330 -5.91 15.36 1.97
CA PHE A 330 -4.57 14.86 2.29
C PHE A 330 -4.64 13.38 2.62
N TYR A 331 -3.88 12.57 1.90
CA TYR A 331 -3.74 11.15 2.16
C TYR A 331 -2.46 10.92 2.94
N LEU A 332 -2.62 10.57 4.22
CA LEU A 332 -1.57 10.44 5.22
C LEU A 332 -1.65 9.03 5.81
N ARG A 333 -0.67 8.16 5.56
CA ARG A 333 -0.73 6.74 5.94
C ARG A 333 -2.02 6.07 5.43
N THR A 334 -2.85 5.55 6.33
CA THR A 334 -4.14 4.91 6.01
C THR A 334 -5.33 5.87 6.02
N MET A 335 -5.10 7.17 6.29
CA MET A 335 -6.12 8.18 6.46
C MET A 335 -6.23 9.12 5.26
N ASP A 336 -7.43 9.60 5.00
CA ASP A 336 -7.71 10.78 4.19
C ASP A 336 -8.38 11.86 5.07
N CYS A 337 -7.87 13.09 5.01
CA CYS A 337 -8.36 14.19 5.78
C CYS A 337 -8.36 15.48 4.96
N THR A 338 -9.43 16.26 5.06
CA THR A 338 -9.46 17.62 4.47
C THR A 338 -8.56 18.54 5.28
N GLY A 339 -7.74 19.33 4.58
CA GLY A 339 -6.92 20.36 5.19
C GLY A 339 -6.98 21.65 4.42
N GLU A 340 -6.86 22.78 5.13
CA GLU A 340 -6.76 24.12 4.53
C GLU A 340 -5.30 24.47 4.33
N ILE A 341 -4.96 24.92 3.12
CA ILE A 341 -3.62 25.36 2.76
C ILE A 341 -3.47 26.87 2.97
N THR A 342 -2.41 27.24 3.66
CA THR A 342 -1.91 28.62 3.75
C THR A 342 -0.60 28.72 2.99
N LEU A 343 -0.54 29.65 2.02
CA LEU A 343 0.65 29.91 1.22
C LEU A 343 1.61 30.85 1.98
N PRO A 344 2.92 30.77 1.69
CA PRO A 344 3.92 31.67 2.29
C PRO A 344 3.69 33.13 1.89
N ALA A 345 4.19 34.04 2.71
CA ALA A 345 4.05 35.48 2.43
C ALA A 345 4.62 35.85 1.07
N GLY A 346 3.85 36.63 0.28
CA GLY A 346 4.23 37.05 -1.07
C GLY A 346 3.86 36.07 -2.20
N VAL A 347 3.34 34.87 -1.87
CA VAL A 347 2.82 33.92 -2.86
C VAL A 347 1.30 34.02 -2.89
N GLU A 348 0.74 34.52 -3.97
CA GLU A 348 -0.71 34.63 -4.14
C GLU A 348 -1.34 33.37 -4.72
N MET A 349 -0.61 32.70 -5.63
CA MET A 349 -1.08 31.48 -6.31
C MET A 349 0.09 30.51 -6.53
N VAL A 350 -0.24 29.23 -6.61
CA VAL A 350 0.65 28.13 -6.96
C VAL A 350 0.21 27.51 -8.28
N MET A 351 1.14 27.37 -9.21
CA MET A 351 0.87 26.82 -10.54
C MET A 351 1.14 25.32 -10.58
N PRO A 352 0.43 24.58 -11.49
CA PRO A 352 0.86 23.22 -11.80
C PRO A 352 2.33 23.17 -12.25
N GLY A 353 3.10 22.27 -11.63
CA GLY A 353 4.55 22.15 -11.83
C GLY A 353 5.42 22.88 -10.81
N ASP A 354 4.81 23.66 -9.92
CA ASP A 354 5.56 24.37 -8.86
C ASP A 354 5.94 23.44 -7.70
N ASN A 355 7.12 23.72 -7.16
CA ASN A 355 7.51 23.28 -5.82
C ASN A 355 7.32 24.46 -4.83
N VAL A 356 6.57 24.24 -3.77
CA VAL A 356 6.29 25.29 -2.81
C VAL A 356 6.22 24.73 -1.38
N GLU A 357 6.65 25.56 -0.42
CA GLU A 357 6.46 25.25 0.99
C GLU A 357 5.12 25.83 1.45
N ILE A 358 4.30 25.01 2.08
CA ILE A 358 2.95 25.39 2.55
C ILE A 358 2.78 25.08 4.02
N THR A 359 1.83 25.78 4.65
CA THR A 359 1.30 25.40 5.97
C THR A 359 -0.10 24.80 5.76
N VAL A 360 -0.35 23.68 6.41
CA VAL A 360 -1.64 22.96 6.33
C VAL A 360 -2.25 22.87 7.71
N GLU A 361 -3.55 23.14 7.79
CA GLU A 361 -4.36 22.89 8.98
C GLU A 361 -5.43 21.86 8.64
N LEU A 362 -5.33 20.67 9.25
CA LEU A 362 -6.28 19.57 9.07
C LEU A 362 -7.56 19.82 9.89
N ILE A 363 -8.66 19.25 9.44
CA ILE A 363 -9.93 19.31 10.20
C ILE A 363 -9.89 18.47 11.49
N TYR A 364 -9.04 17.45 11.54
CA TYR A 364 -8.80 16.59 12.72
C TYR A 364 -7.32 16.54 13.06
N ALA A 365 -7.00 16.36 14.35
CA ALA A 365 -5.66 16.03 14.79
C ALA A 365 -5.34 14.57 14.45
N VAL A 366 -4.15 14.33 13.93
CA VAL A 366 -3.68 13.01 13.50
C VAL A 366 -2.22 12.79 13.90
N ALA A 367 -1.79 11.54 13.97
CA ALA A 367 -0.41 11.21 14.25
C ALA A 367 0.49 11.62 13.07
N LEU A 368 1.19 12.74 13.20
CA LEU A 368 2.11 13.27 12.22
C LEU A 368 3.55 13.23 12.74
N ASN A 369 4.50 13.14 11.84
CA ASN A 369 5.93 13.31 12.13
C ASN A 369 6.62 13.99 10.95
N GLN A 370 7.73 14.65 11.24
CA GLN A 370 8.62 15.17 10.20
C GLN A 370 9.09 14.03 9.29
N GLY A 371 9.17 14.31 8.00
CA GLY A 371 9.54 13.34 6.97
C GLY A 371 8.38 12.48 6.43
N LEU A 372 7.18 12.53 7.06
CA LEU A 372 6.03 11.81 6.55
C LEU A 372 5.62 12.36 5.17
N ARG A 373 5.53 11.47 4.18
CA ARG A 373 5.04 11.80 2.85
C ARG A 373 3.52 11.67 2.79
N PHE A 374 2.93 12.44 1.86
CA PHE A 374 1.49 12.42 1.63
C PHE A 374 1.16 12.76 0.18
N ALA A 375 -0.02 12.34 -0.25
CA ALA A 375 -0.61 12.76 -1.52
C ALA A 375 -1.72 13.80 -1.27
N ILE A 376 -1.88 14.72 -2.24
CA ILE A 376 -2.96 15.71 -2.27
C ILE A 376 -3.92 15.30 -3.38
N ARG A 377 -5.20 15.20 -3.06
CA ARG A 377 -6.25 14.79 -4.01
C ARG A 377 -7.41 15.78 -4.06
N GLU A 378 -7.96 15.94 -5.25
CA GLU A 378 -9.15 16.75 -5.50
C GLU A 378 -10.00 16.10 -6.61
N GLY A 379 -11.31 15.98 -6.40
CA GLY A 379 -12.24 15.46 -7.41
C GLY A 379 -11.86 14.07 -7.95
N GLY A 380 -11.33 13.18 -7.10
CA GLY A 380 -10.93 11.83 -7.47
C GLY A 380 -9.55 11.72 -8.16
N ARG A 381 -8.80 12.83 -8.28
CA ARG A 381 -7.46 12.86 -8.91
C ARG A 381 -6.38 13.25 -7.92
N THR A 382 -5.19 12.68 -8.09
CA THR A 382 -4.00 13.15 -7.40
C THR A 382 -3.53 14.43 -8.08
N VAL A 383 -3.46 15.51 -7.30
CA VAL A 383 -3.10 16.85 -7.80
C VAL A 383 -1.78 17.36 -7.27
N GLY A 384 -1.20 16.66 -6.33
CA GLY A 384 0.10 17.00 -5.77
C GLY A 384 0.57 15.96 -4.76
N SER A 385 1.79 16.13 -4.32
CA SER A 385 2.42 15.31 -3.30
C SER A 385 3.36 16.17 -2.47
N GLY A 386 3.67 15.70 -1.27
CA GLY A 386 4.57 16.44 -0.40
C GLY A 386 5.13 15.64 0.74
N GLN A 387 6.00 16.30 1.47
CA GLN A 387 6.64 15.78 2.67
C GLN A 387 6.56 16.80 3.80
N ILE A 388 6.19 16.34 4.99
CA ILE A 388 6.11 17.17 6.19
C ILE A 388 7.53 17.60 6.59
N THR A 389 7.74 18.90 6.68
CA THR A 389 9.01 19.50 7.11
C THR A 389 9.00 19.87 8.60
N GLU A 390 7.83 20.21 9.14
CA GLU A 390 7.67 20.62 10.55
C GLU A 390 6.23 20.31 11.01
N VAL A 391 6.06 19.95 12.27
CA VAL A 391 4.74 19.82 12.92
C VAL A 391 4.61 20.87 14.02
N TYR A 392 3.42 21.45 14.17
CA TYR A 392 3.16 22.48 15.18
C TYR A 392 2.34 21.90 16.32
N GLU A 393 2.79 22.15 17.55
CA GLU A 393 1.96 21.94 18.75
C GLU A 393 0.87 23.04 18.78
N ASP A 394 -0.37 22.67 19.07
CA ASP A 394 -1.51 23.59 19.25
C ASP A 394 -1.37 24.40 20.54
#